data_0da6384593922e1358c3a124fed80515
#
_entry.id   0da6384593922e1358c3a124fed80515
#
_cell.length_a   1.000
_cell.length_b   1.000
_cell.length_c   1.000
_cell.angle_alpha   90.00
_cell.angle_beta   90.00
_cell.angle_gamma   90.00
#
_symmetry.space_group_name_H-M   'P 1'
#
loop_
_entity.id
_entity.type
_entity.pdbx_description
1 polymer ?
#
loop_
_entity_poly.entity_id
_entity_poly.type
_entity_poly.pdbx_seq_one_letter_code
_entity_poly.pdbx_strand_id
1 'polypeptide(L)'
;MRKMKRLLAAGLATIMACSMLTGCGGGSSDKKASSDKDSSKGSVYYLNFKPEADEQWQELAKEYTDETGVPVTVVTAAANQYETTLKSEMGKSEAPTLFQVNGPVGLASWKDYCYDLTGSDILNELTSDKFELKNGDEIAGVGYCTETYGLIYNKALLKKAGYTQDDIKSFADLKKVAEDITKRKDELGFSAFTSAGMDGSSDWRFKTHLAKPSYLL
;
A
#
# COMPACT_ATOMS: atom_id res chain seq x y z
N MET A 1 -34.13 25.67 -35.72
CA MET A 1 -33.32 24.92 -34.75
C MET A 1 -32.54 25.78 -33.72
N ARG A 2 -32.16 27.03 -33.99
CA ARG A 2 -31.43 27.91 -33.00
C ARG A 2 -32.33 28.51 -31.91
N LYS A 3 -33.66 28.68 -32.15
CA LYS A 3 -34.57 29.24 -31.16
C LYS A 3 -35.05 28.24 -30.09
N MET A 4 -35.07 26.95 -30.41
CA MET A 4 -35.48 25.88 -29.50
C MET A 4 -34.37 25.55 -28.46
N LYS A 5 -33.07 25.76 -28.78
CA LYS A 5 -31.96 25.56 -27.84
C LYS A 5 -31.85 26.65 -26.77
N ARG A 6 -32.41 27.85 -27.03
CA ARG A 6 -32.42 28.96 -26.05
C ARG A 6 -33.56 28.85 -25.03
N LEU A 7 -34.66 28.17 -25.37
CA LEU A 7 -35.77 27.91 -24.46
C LEU A 7 -35.48 26.77 -23.46
N LEU A 8 -34.65 25.77 -23.85
CA LEU A 8 -34.21 24.71 -22.95
C LEU A 8 -33.15 25.20 -21.92
N ALA A 9 -32.32 26.19 -22.27
CA ALA A 9 -31.36 26.76 -21.33
C ALA A 9 -31.97 27.66 -20.28
N ALA A 10 -33.10 28.33 -20.58
CA ALA A 10 -33.86 29.15 -19.62
C ALA A 10 -34.70 28.33 -18.62
N GLY A 11 -35.13 27.11 -19.03
CA GLY A 11 -35.90 26.23 -18.16
C GLY A 11 -35.11 25.54 -17.06
N LEU A 12 -33.81 25.28 -17.28
CA LEU A 12 -32.95 24.66 -16.28
C LEU A 12 -32.48 25.64 -15.19
N ALA A 13 -32.36 26.92 -15.52
CA ALA A 13 -31.95 27.94 -14.54
C ALA A 13 -33.04 28.28 -13.51
N THR A 14 -34.30 28.05 -13.85
CA THR A 14 -35.44 28.37 -12.95
C THR A 14 -35.70 27.28 -11.93
N ILE A 15 -35.30 26.04 -12.18
CA ILE A 15 -35.47 24.90 -11.24
C ILE A 15 -34.43 24.94 -10.11
N MET A 16 -33.25 25.53 -10.33
CA MET A 16 -32.20 25.65 -9.28
C MET A 16 -32.45 26.79 -8.28
N ALA A 17 -33.35 27.74 -8.57
CA ALA A 17 -33.60 28.87 -7.68
C ALA A 17 -34.71 28.64 -6.65
N CYS A 18 -35.52 27.57 -6.78
CA CYS A 18 -36.66 27.29 -5.90
C CYS A 18 -36.38 26.30 -4.76
N SER A 19 -35.16 25.75 -4.66
CA SER A 19 -34.82 24.75 -3.63
C SER A 19 -34.19 25.31 -2.35
N MET A 20 -34.11 26.64 -2.17
CA MET A 20 -33.47 27.25 -0.99
C MET A 20 -34.43 27.93 0.00
N LEU A 21 -35.73 27.71 -0.06
CA LEU A 21 -36.69 28.41 0.78
C LEU A 21 -37.77 27.51 1.41
N THR A 22 -37.41 26.34 1.90
CA THR A 22 -38.29 25.59 2.82
C THR A 22 -37.44 24.88 3.87
N GLY A 23 -37.28 25.54 4.98
CA GLY A 23 -36.62 24.96 6.14
C GLY A 23 -36.78 25.78 7.40
N CYS A 24 -38.04 25.91 7.88
CA CYS A 24 -38.24 26.25 9.29
C CYS A 24 -39.64 25.76 9.71
N GLY A 25 -39.71 24.83 10.67
CA GLY A 25 -40.96 24.45 11.32
C GLY A 25 -40.93 23.04 11.88
N GLY A 26 -40.57 22.88 13.09
CA GLY A 26 -40.93 22.11 14.25
C GLY A 26 -41.54 20.71 14.10
N GLY A 27 -41.05 19.78 14.95
CA GLY A 27 -41.73 18.53 15.30
C GLY A 27 -40.76 17.44 15.74
N SER A 28 -40.69 17.25 17.03
CA SER A 28 -39.94 16.20 17.75
C SER A 28 -40.15 14.80 17.19
N SER A 29 -39.06 14.02 17.06
CA SER A 29 -39.06 12.59 17.43
C SER A 29 -37.61 12.14 17.57
N ASP A 30 -37.24 11.76 18.77
CA ASP A 30 -36.00 11.19 19.20
C ASP A 30 -35.56 10.00 18.36
N LYS A 31 -34.38 10.12 17.74
CA LYS A 31 -33.43 9.02 17.64
C LYS A 31 -32.05 9.59 17.87
N LYS A 32 -31.67 9.53 19.13
CA LYS A 32 -30.35 9.79 19.67
C LYS A 32 -29.40 8.77 19.09
N ALA A 33 -28.74 9.10 18.00
CA ALA A 33 -27.46 8.52 17.66
C ALA A 33 -26.43 9.42 18.32
N SER A 34 -26.20 9.18 19.61
CA SER A 34 -25.08 9.78 20.32
C SER A 34 -23.81 9.10 19.83
N SER A 35 -23.09 9.76 18.96
CA SER A 35 -21.65 9.60 18.88
C SER A 35 -21.04 10.90 19.35
N ASP A 36 -21.10 11.15 20.66
CA ASP A 36 -20.09 11.96 21.33
C ASP A 36 -18.79 11.15 21.24
N LYS A 37 -18.15 11.19 20.06
CA LYS A 37 -16.77 10.79 19.94
C LYS A 37 -15.98 11.88 20.62
N ASP A 38 -15.31 11.48 21.70
CA ASP A 38 -14.32 12.29 22.40
C ASP A 38 -13.31 12.84 21.37
N SER A 39 -13.54 14.07 20.91
CA SER A 39 -12.74 14.74 19.90
C SER A 39 -11.33 15.09 20.39
N SER A 40 -11.00 14.73 21.64
CA SER A 40 -9.71 14.99 22.28
C SER A 40 -8.62 14.01 21.84
N LYS A 41 -8.98 12.84 21.29
CA LYS A 41 -8.02 11.77 20.97
C LYS A 41 -7.48 11.78 19.54
N GLY A 42 -8.01 12.64 18.68
CA GLY A 42 -7.65 12.65 17.25
C GLY A 42 -8.17 11.43 16.49
N SER A 43 -7.65 11.21 15.28
CA SER A 43 -7.97 10.05 14.43
C SER A 43 -6.77 9.68 13.57
N VAL A 44 -6.73 8.44 13.11
CA VAL A 44 -5.72 7.96 12.16
C VAL A 44 -6.36 7.66 10.83
N TYR A 45 -5.79 8.20 9.75
CA TYR A 45 -6.08 7.79 8.38
C TYR A 45 -4.84 7.15 7.78
N TYR A 46 -4.88 5.82 7.57
CA TYR A 46 -3.80 5.06 6.96
C TYR A 46 -4.11 4.79 5.48
N LEU A 47 -3.23 5.27 4.60
CA LEU A 47 -3.26 4.88 3.19
C LEU A 47 -2.38 3.65 2.98
N ASN A 48 -3.04 2.48 2.83
CA ASN A 48 -2.37 1.20 2.69
C ASN A 48 -1.85 0.98 1.26
N PHE A 49 -0.58 0.58 1.19
CA PHE A 49 0.13 0.27 -0.05
C PHE A 49 -0.07 -1.17 -0.53
N LYS A 50 -0.45 -2.09 0.37
CA LYS A 50 -0.48 -3.54 0.13
C LYS A 50 -1.92 -4.04 0.02
N PRO A 51 -2.51 -4.10 -1.19
CA PRO A 51 -3.89 -4.58 -1.35
C PRO A 51 -4.08 -6.02 -0.87
N GLU A 52 -3.05 -6.85 -0.91
CA GLU A 52 -3.07 -8.22 -0.40
C GLU A 52 -3.21 -8.32 1.13
N ALA A 53 -2.97 -7.24 1.86
CA ALA A 53 -3.08 -7.17 3.32
C ALA A 53 -4.27 -6.30 3.78
N ASP A 54 -5.21 -5.95 2.88
CA ASP A 54 -6.31 -5.05 3.21
C ASP A 54 -7.16 -5.58 4.37
N GLU A 55 -7.58 -6.83 4.31
CA GLU A 55 -8.42 -7.46 5.33
C GLU A 55 -7.77 -7.37 6.73
N GLN A 56 -6.49 -7.72 6.83
CA GLN A 56 -5.73 -7.69 8.08
C GLN A 56 -5.58 -6.25 8.62
N TRP A 57 -5.38 -5.28 7.74
CA TRP A 57 -5.33 -3.88 8.15
C TRP A 57 -6.69 -3.35 8.63
N GLN A 58 -7.80 -3.76 8.02
CA GLN A 58 -9.14 -3.41 8.47
C GLN A 58 -9.44 -4.02 9.86
N GLU A 59 -9.06 -5.28 10.08
CA GLU A 59 -9.20 -5.96 11.37
C GLU A 59 -8.38 -5.25 12.46
N LEU A 60 -7.09 -4.98 12.20
CA LEU A 60 -6.21 -4.28 13.13
C LEU A 60 -6.72 -2.87 13.47
N ALA A 61 -7.20 -2.14 12.46
CA ALA A 61 -7.78 -0.82 12.67
C ALA A 61 -9.00 -0.84 13.57
N LYS A 62 -9.86 -1.87 13.39
CA LYS A 62 -11.03 -2.06 14.24
C LYS A 62 -10.63 -2.41 15.68
N GLU A 63 -9.70 -3.36 15.86
CA GLU A 63 -9.20 -3.79 17.18
C GLU A 63 -8.61 -2.58 17.93
N TYR A 64 -7.72 -1.83 17.29
CA TYR A 64 -7.13 -0.63 17.88
C TYR A 64 -8.16 0.42 18.25
N THR A 65 -9.17 0.63 17.39
CA THR A 65 -10.25 1.58 17.68
C THR A 65 -11.09 1.12 18.87
N ASP A 66 -11.41 -0.18 18.94
CA ASP A 66 -12.19 -0.76 20.05
C ASP A 66 -11.44 -0.66 21.40
N GLU A 67 -10.13 -0.87 21.39
CA GLU A 67 -9.29 -0.83 22.59
C GLU A 67 -9.01 0.59 23.08
N THR A 68 -8.71 1.51 22.18
CA THR A 68 -8.20 2.85 22.53
C THR A 68 -9.24 3.95 22.44
N GLY A 69 -10.31 3.71 21.70
CA GLY A 69 -11.29 4.73 21.32
C GLY A 69 -10.80 5.71 20.25
N VAL A 70 -9.59 5.53 19.72
CA VAL A 70 -9.04 6.34 18.59
C VAL A 70 -9.57 5.79 17.28
N PRO A 71 -10.34 6.56 16.50
CA PRO A 71 -10.82 6.10 15.20
C PRO A 71 -9.67 5.88 14.22
N VAL A 72 -9.63 4.70 13.60
CA VAL A 72 -8.68 4.39 12.53
C VAL A 72 -9.44 4.09 11.24
N THR A 73 -9.10 4.81 10.17
CA THR A 73 -9.62 4.56 8.82
C THR A 73 -8.48 4.03 7.96
N VAL A 74 -8.68 2.88 7.33
CA VAL A 74 -7.74 2.32 6.35
C VAL A 74 -8.35 2.44 4.97
N VAL A 75 -7.63 3.08 4.05
CA VAL A 75 -7.96 3.11 2.62
C VAL A 75 -6.84 2.41 1.87
N THR A 76 -7.18 1.39 1.11
CA THR A 76 -6.21 0.61 0.35
C THR A 76 -6.16 1.08 -1.09
N ALA A 77 -4.98 1.48 -1.53
CA ALA A 77 -4.75 1.83 -2.93
C ALA A 77 -4.81 0.58 -3.82
N ALA A 78 -5.39 0.73 -5.01
CA ALA A 78 -5.36 -0.33 -6.00
C ALA A 78 -3.91 -0.66 -6.42
N ALA A 79 -3.70 -1.89 -6.88
CA ALA A 79 -2.38 -2.35 -7.33
C ALA A 79 -1.78 -1.37 -8.34
N ASN A 80 -0.53 -0.98 -8.14
CA ASN A 80 0.24 -0.01 -8.94
C ASN A 80 -0.32 1.41 -9.00
N GLN A 81 -1.30 1.77 -8.17
CA GLN A 81 -1.90 3.10 -8.13
C GLN A 81 -1.53 3.89 -6.87
N TYR A 82 -0.68 3.36 -6.00
CA TYR A 82 -0.39 3.96 -4.70
C TYR A 82 0.07 5.42 -4.80
N GLU A 83 1.10 5.71 -5.58
CA GLU A 83 1.65 7.07 -5.72
C GLU A 83 0.61 8.07 -6.28
N THR A 84 -0.19 7.61 -7.25
CA THR A 84 -1.27 8.44 -7.82
C THR A 84 -2.35 8.71 -6.78
N THR A 85 -2.72 7.68 -6.02
CA THR A 85 -3.71 7.78 -4.94
C THR A 85 -3.18 8.68 -3.83
N LEU A 86 -1.96 8.47 -3.35
CA LEU A 86 -1.33 9.28 -2.30
C LEU A 86 -1.30 10.76 -2.69
N LYS A 87 -0.90 11.07 -3.92
CA LYS A 87 -0.90 12.45 -4.43
C LYS A 87 -2.29 13.08 -4.43
N SER A 88 -3.31 12.30 -4.78
CA SER A 88 -4.71 12.76 -4.75
C SER A 88 -5.21 12.95 -3.32
N GLU A 89 -4.91 12.02 -2.41
CA GLU A 89 -5.34 12.07 -1.02
C GLU A 89 -4.68 13.21 -0.24
N MET A 90 -3.38 13.46 -0.46
CA MET A 90 -2.66 14.56 0.18
C MET A 90 -3.17 15.96 -0.21
N GLY A 91 -3.92 16.07 -1.31
CA GLY A 91 -4.57 17.31 -1.73
C GLY A 91 -5.93 17.58 -1.07
N LYS A 92 -6.43 16.67 -0.23
CA LYS A 92 -7.73 16.79 0.43
C LYS A 92 -7.62 17.47 1.79
N SER A 93 -8.74 17.97 2.32
CA SER A 93 -8.82 18.48 3.69
C SER A 93 -8.55 17.40 4.74
N GLU A 94 -8.95 16.16 4.47
CA GLU A 94 -8.72 14.97 5.29
C GLU A 94 -7.64 14.12 4.62
N ALA A 95 -6.39 14.55 4.71
CA ALA A 95 -5.24 13.84 4.15
C ALA A 95 -4.83 12.65 5.02
N PRO A 96 -4.17 11.61 4.46
CA PRO A 96 -3.59 10.53 5.25
C PRO A 96 -2.62 11.06 6.31
N THR A 97 -2.82 10.61 7.55
CA THR A 97 -1.91 10.88 8.67
C THR A 97 -0.83 9.82 8.79
N LEU A 98 -1.04 8.66 8.19
CA LEU A 98 -0.08 7.57 8.09
C LEU A 98 -0.03 7.08 6.65
N PHE A 99 1.15 7.12 6.05
CA PHE A 99 1.35 6.73 4.65
C PHE A 99 2.75 6.15 4.43
N GLN A 100 2.93 5.41 3.36
CA GLN A 100 4.19 4.75 3.03
C GLN A 100 4.98 5.54 2.00
N VAL A 101 6.28 5.64 2.20
CA VAL A 101 7.25 6.11 1.21
C VAL A 101 8.25 5.02 0.84
N ASN A 102 8.65 4.96 -0.42
CA ASN A 102 9.59 3.94 -0.92
C ASN A 102 11.04 4.36 -0.66
N GLY A 103 11.47 4.25 0.61
CA GLY A 103 12.82 4.53 1.02
C GLY A 103 13.31 5.94 0.64
N PRO A 104 14.63 6.15 0.50
CA PRO A 104 15.19 7.48 0.23
C PRO A 104 14.69 8.14 -1.07
N VAL A 105 14.42 7.32 -2.09
CA VAL A 105 13.90 7.84 -3.38
C VAL A 105 12.49 8.37 -3.24
N GLY A 106 11.62 7.63 -2.54
CA GLY A 106 10.25 8.09 -2.23
C GLY A 106 10.27 9.29 -1.30
N LEU A 107 11.15 9.30 -0.31
CA LEU A 107 11.29 10.42 0.61
C LEU A 107 11.61 11.74 -0.10
N ALA A 108 12.41 11.73 -1.15
CA ALA A 108 12.73 12.94 -1.93
C ALA A 108 11.46 13.66 -2.45
N SER A 109 10.40 12.91 -2.71
CA SER A 109 9.11 13.46 -3.16
C SER A 109 8.15 13.83 -2.03
N TRP A 110 8.30 13.22 -0.86
CA TRP A 110 7.32 13.31 0.23
C TRP A 110 7.84 13.90 1.53
N LYS A 111 9.13 14.29 1.60
CA LYS A 111 9.77 14.80 2.82
C LYS A 111 9.03 15.97 3.48
N ASP A 112 8.44 16.85 2.69
CA ASP A 112 7.74 18.05 3.21
C ASP A 112 6.39 17.71 3.87
N TYR A 113 5.93 16.45 3.74
CA TYR A 113 4.72 15.90 4.36
C TYR A 113 5.03 14.97 5.54
N CYS A 114 6.31 14.63 5.74
CA CYS A 114 6.73 13.75 6.83
C CYS A 114 6.90 14.54 8.13
N TYR A 115 6.42 13.97 9.22
CA TYR A 115 6.68 14.50 10.56
C TYR A 115 8.07 14.05 11.02
N ASP A 116 8.81 14.92 11.71
CA ASP A 116 10.08 14.55 12.33
C ASP A 116 9.82 13.67 13.56
N LEU A 117 10.24 12.42 13.47
CA LEU A 117 10.10 11.40 14.51
C LEU A 117 11.26 11.41 15.50
N THR A 118 12.24 12.31 15.37
CA THR A 118 13.41 12.37 16.25
C THR A 118 12.97 12.50 17.71
N GLY A 119 13.44 11.56 18.53
CA GLY A 119 13.09 11.51 19.97
C GLY A 119 11.69 10.96 20.28
N SER A 120 10.95 10.46 19.29
CA SER A 120 9.65 9.82 19.52
C SER A 120 9.79 8.40 20.07
N ASP A 121 8.78 7.95 20.82
CA ASP A 121 8.78 6.63 21.46
C ASP A 121 8.86 5.47 20.46
N ILE A 122 8.35 5.65 19.22
CA ILE A 122 8.40 4.61 18.19
C ILE A 122 9.84 4.20 17.85
N LEU A 123 10.81 5.09 18.00
CA LEU A 123 12.21 4.76 17.73
C LEU A 123 12.79 3.78 18.75
N ASN A 124 12.23 3.75 19.98
CA ASN A 124 12.64 2.80 21.01
C ASN A 124 12.17 1.37 20.71
N GLU A 125 11.15 1.21 19.87
CA GLU A 125 10.63 -0.08 19.45
C GLU A 125 11.41 -0.68 18.26
N LEU A 126 12.28 0.09 17.61
CA LEU A 126 13.07 -0.40 16.50
C LEU A 126 14.16 -1.36 16.98
N THR A 127 14.29 -2.49 16.29
CA THR A 127 15.35 -3.47 16.57
C THR A 127 16.73 -3.05 16.03
N SER A 128 16.78 -2.01 15.21
CA SER A 128 18.00 -1.43 14.63
C SER A 128 17.71 -0.04 14.06
N ASP A 129 18.69 0.86 14.17
CA ASP A 129 18.73 2.17 13.49
C ASP A 129 18.71 2.10 11.97
N LYS A 130 18.98 0.92 11.40
CA LYS A 130 18.84 0.66 9.95
C LYS A 130 17.41 0.79 9.44
N PHE A 131 16.42 0.75 10.34
CA PHE A 131 15.02 0.96 10.00
C PHE A 131 14.60 2.43 10.06
N GLU A 132 15.50 3.35 10.42
CA GLU A 132 15.24 4.78 10.36
C GLU A 132 15.37 5.30 8.93
N LEU A 133 14.36 6.02 8.48
CA LEU A 133 14.41 6.74 7.19
C LEU A 133 14.79 8.19 7.47
N LYS A 134 16.04 8.53 7.18
CA LYS A 134 16.64 9.84 7.50
C LYS A 134 16.44 10.87 6.40
N ASN A 135 16.16 12.11 6.82
CA ASN A 135 16.16 13.33 6.03
C ASN A 135 17.13 14.33 6.65
N GLY A 136 18.42 14.23 6.31
CA GLY A 136 19.47 14.95 7.04
C GLY A 136 19.59 14.45 8.47
N ASP A 137 19.40 15.34 9.44
CA ASP A 137 19.44 15.03 10.87
C ASP A 137 18.08 14.57 11.44
N GLU A 138 17.00 14.72 10.66
CA GLU A 138 15.65 14.33 11.04
C GLU A 138 15.35 12.87 10.68
N ILE A 139 14.46 12.23 11.43
CA ILE A 139 13.93 10.91 11.13
C ILE A 139 12.52 11.05 10.57
N ALA A 140 12.42 10.97 9.24
CA ALA A 140 11.19 11.21 8.49
C ALA A 140 10.26 9.98 8.41
N GLY A 141 10.70 8.83 8.87
CA GLY A 141 9.91 7.60 8.86
C GLY A 141 10.66 6.41 9.43
N VAL A 142 9.94 5.29 9.58
CA VAL A 142 10.47 4.03 10.09
C VAL A 142 10.07 2.87 9.18
N GLY A 143 10.98 1.89 9.03
CA GLY A 143 10.68 0.63 8.35
C GLY A 143 9.95 -0.31 9.31
N TYR A 144 8.76 -0.76 8.94
CA TYR A 144 7.94 -1.66 9.77
C TYR A 144 8.11 -3.14 9.41
N CYS A 145 8.70 -3.46 8.27
CA CYS A 145 8.99 -4.84 7.90
C CYS A 145 10.25 -4.94 7.02
N THR A 146 10.86 -6.12 7.05
CA THR A 146 12.04 -6.43 6.22
C THR A 146 11.61 -7.37 5.09
N GLU A 147 11.94 -6.99 3.85
CA GLU A 147 11.83 -7.86 2.68
C GLU A 147 13.21 -8.33 2.25
N THR A 148 13.31 -9.57 1.80
CA THR A 148 14.57 -10.17 1.36
C THR A 148 14.52 -10.57 -0.10
N TYR A 149 15.66 -10.51 -0.76
CA TYR A 149 15.84 -11.05 -2.10
C TYR A 149 16.42 -12.45 -2.02
N GLY A 150 15.90 -13.35 -2.85
CA GLY A 150 16.39 -14.71 -2.90
C GLY A 150 15.58 -15.59 -3.84
N LEU A 151 15.98 -16.83 -3.94
CA LEU A 151 15.25 -17.87 -4.64
C LEU A 151 14.29 -18.56 -3.66
N ILE A 152 13.01 -18.42 -3.90
CA ILE A 152 11.99 -19.20 -3.20
C ILE A 152 11.83 -20.51 -3.94
N TYR A 153 11.98 -21.64 -3.25
CA TYR A 153 11.86 -22.94 -3.86
C TYR A 153 10.87 -23.84 -3.10
N ASN A 154 10.16 -24.66 -3.86
CA ASN A 154 9.29 -25.67 -3.30
C ASN A 154 10.11 -26.91 -2.94
N LYS A 155 10.31 -27.16 -1.65
CA LYS A 155 11.11 -28.28 -1.14
C LYS A 155 10.61 -29.65 -1.62
N ALA A 156 9.28 -29.84 -1.71
CA ALA A 156 8.70 -31.10 -2.13
C ALA A 156 8.95 -31.37 -3.61
N LEU A 157 8.78 -30.37 -4.48
CA LEU A 157 9.07 -30.49 -5.92
C LEU A 157 10.55 -30.69 -6.18
N LEU A 158 11.41 -29.95 -5.49
CA LEU A 158 12.86 -30.09 -5.61
C LEU A 158 13.29 -31.52 -5.23
N LYS A 159 12.77 -32.06 -4.12
CA LYS A 159 13.00 -33.44 -3.71
C LYS A 159 12.45 -34.48 -4.71
N LYS A 160 11.26 -34.21 -5.29
CA LYS A 160 10.69 -35.08 -6.34
C LYS A 160 11.59 -35.13 -7.57
N ALA A 161 12.28 -34.06 -7.89
CA ALA A 161 13.29 -33.99 -8.95
C ALA A 161 14.63 -34.66 -8.58
N GLY A 162 14.81 -35.10 -7.34
CA GLY A 162 16.02 -35.75 -6.85
C GLY A 162 17.09 -34.81 -6.31
N TYR A 163 16.69 -33.55 -5.96
CA TYR A 163 17.59 -32.51 -5.45
C TYR A 163 17.18 -31.99 -4.08
N THR A 164 18.11 -31.34 -3.41
CA THR A 164 17.92 -30.56 -2.19
C THR A 164 18.52 -29.17 -2.36
N GLN A 165 18.33 -28.26 -1.38
CA GLN A 165 19.01 -26.95 -1.40
C GLN A 165 20.55 -27.07 -1.36
N ASP A 166 21.07 -28.17 -0.82
CA ASP A 166 22.52 -28.40 -0.70
C ASP A 166 23.20 -28.68 -2.03
N ASP A 167 22.40 -29.03 -3.04
CA ASP A 167 22.87 -29.24 -4.42
C ASP A 167 22.98 -27.92 -5.20
N ILE A 168 22.58 -26.76 -4.61
CA ILE A 168 22.55 -25.46 -5.25
C ILE A 168 23.37 -24.48 -4.41
N LYS A 169 24.70 -24.44 -4.65
CA LYS A 169 25.64 -23.55 -3.94
C LYS A 169 26.21 -22.46 -4.83
N SER A 170 25.98 -22.53 -6.12
CA SER A 170 26.44 -21.58 -7.11
C SER A 170 25.44 -21.38 -8.23
N PHE A 171 25.61 -20.34 -9.03
CA PHE A 171 24.81 -20.13 -10.24
C PHE A 171 24.96 -21.30 -11.24
N ALA A 172 26.15 -21.90 -11.33
CA ALA A 172 26.38 -23.06 -12.16
C ALA A 172 25.56 -24.29 -11.72
N ASP A 173 25.46 -24.52 -10.41
CA ASP A 173 24.64 -25.59 -9.86
C ASP A 173 23.16 -25.33 -10.12
N LEU A 174 22.68 -24.10 -9.88
CA LEU A 174 21.32 -23.69 -10.18
C LEU A 174 20.97 -23.96 -11.65
N LYS A 175 21.85 -23.54 -12.56
CA LYS A 175 21.70 -23.75 -14.00
C LYS A 175 21.58 -25.25 -14.33
N LYS A 176 22.48 -26.06 -13.79
CA LYS A 176 22.50 -27.52 -13.99
C LYS A 176 21.19 -28.18 -13.52
N VAL A 177 20.74 -27.84 -12.31
CA VAL A 177 19.49 -28.36 -11.75
C VAL A 177 18.28 -27.92 -12.60
N ALA A 178 18.26 -26.65 -13.01
CA ALA A 178 17.19 -26.12 -13.85
C ALA A 178 17.13 -26.78 -15.24
N GLU A 179 18.27 -27.00 -15.87
CA GLU A 179 18.37 -27.70 -17.16
C GLU A 179 17.90 -29.16 -17.06
N ASP A 180 18.24 -29.85 -15.99
CA ASP A 180 17.81 -31.25 -15.77
C ASP A 180 16.31 -31.32 -15.54
N ILE A 181 15.75 -30.49 -14.65
CA ILE A 181 14.29 -30.44 -14.42
C ILE A 181 13.55 -30.10 -15.71
N THR A 182 14.08 -29.15 -16.49
CA THR A 182 13.48 -28.75 -17.77
C THR A 182 13.44 -29.90 -18.79
N LYS A 183 14.52 -30.71 -18.86
CA LYS A 183 14.55 -31.90 -19.72
C LYS A 183 13.53 -32.96 -19.30
N ARG A 184 13.30 -33.11 -18.00
CA ARG A 184 12.40 -34.08 -17.42
C ARG A 184 11.01 -33.54 -17.06
N LYS A 185 10.64 -32.34 -17.52
CA LYS A 185 9.42 -31.63 -17.14
C LYS A 185 8.15 -32.46 -17.34
N ASP A 186 8.09 -33.22 -18.45
CA ASP A 186 6.92 -34.03 -18.78
C ASP A 186 6.80 -35.28 -17.87
N GLU A 187 7.92 -35.89 -17.49
CA GLU A 187 8.01 -36.96 -16.49
C GLU A 187 7.66 -36.45 -15.09
N LEU A 188 8.21 -35.31 -14.70
CA LEU A 188 8.05 -34.73 -13.37
C LEU A 188 6.68 -34.07 -13.18
N GLY A 189 6.06 -33.57 -14.27
CA GLY A 189 4.80 -32.85 -14.25
C GLY A 189 4.92 -31.38 -13.82
N PHE A 190 6.13 -30.79 -13.85
CA PHE A 190 6.37 -29.39 -13.56
C PHE A 190 7.64 -28.85 -14.24
N SER A 191 7.72 -27.54 -14.41
CA SER A 191 8.88 -26.84 -14.96
C SER A 191 9.84 -26.40 -13.86
N ALA A 192 11.11 -26.13 -14.23
CA ALA A 192 12.15 -25.71 -13.30
C ALA A 192 11.82 -24.38 -12.60
N PHE A 193 11.19 -23.46 -13.29
CA PHE A 193 10.81 -22.15 -12.76
C PHE A 193 9.35 -21.83 -13.03
N THR A 194 8.76 -21.11 -12.08
CA THR A 194 7.62 -20.24 -12.31
C THR A 194 8.07 -18.80 -12.11
N SER A 195 7.41 -17.87 -12.76
CA SER A 195 7.82 -16.48 -12.79
C SER A 195 6.59 -15.55 -12.71
N ALA A 196 6.82 -14.32 -12.29
CA ALA A 196 5.82 -13.27 -12.42
C ALA A 196 5.60 -12.93 -13.91
N GLY A 197 4.44 -12.36 -14.22
CA GLY A 197 4.16 -11.83 -15.55
C GLY A 197 5.15 -10.72 -15.95
N MET A 198 5.32 -10.52 -17.24
CA MET A 198 6.16 -9.45 -17.80
C MET A 198 5.34 -8.21 -18.19
N ASP A 199 4.10 -8.11 -17.71
CA ASP A 199 3.27 -6.93 -17.85
C ASP A 199 3.75 -5.78 -16.96
N GLY A 200 3.26 -4.57 -17.20
CA GLY A 200 3.67 -3.37 -16.48
C GLY A 200 3.40 -3.40 -14.96
N SER A 201 2.60 -4.36 -14.48
CA SER A 201 2.32 -4.55 -13.06
C SER A 201 3.31 -5.48 -12.35
N SER A 202 3.95 -6.37 -13.08
CA SER A 202 4.75 -7.49 -12.54
C SER A 202 6.21 -7.48 -12.96
N ASP A 203 6.57 -6.75 -14.03
CA ASP A 203 7.91 -6.75 -14.62
C ASP A 203 8.99 -6.15 -13.69
N TRP A 204 8.62 -5.33 -12.71
CA TRP A 204 9.53 -4.78 -11.71
C TRP A 204 10.32 -5.87 -10.96
N ARG A 205 9.74 -7.07 -10.81
CA ARG A 205 10.39 -8.22 -10.17
C ARG A 205 11.65 -8.63 -10.93
N PHE A 206 11.64 -8.56 -12.25
CA PHE A 206 12.83 -8.79 -13.07
C PHE A 206 13.75 -7.57 -13.09
N LYS A 207 13.20 -6.38 -13.37
CA LYS A 207 13.98 -5.14 -13.48
C LYS A 207 14.78 -4.87 -12.21
N THR A 208 14.15 -4.97 -11.05
CA THR A 208 14.80 -4.72 -9.77
C THR A 208 15.87 -5.76 -9.46
N HIS A 209 15.58 -7.05 -9.71
CA HIS A 209 16.55 -8.12 -9.44
C HIS A 209 17.75 -8.08 -10.39
N LEU A 210 17.55 -7.70 -11.65
CA LEU A 210 18.66 -7.55 -12.61
C LEU A 210 19.51 -6.30 -12.34
N ALA A 211 18.90 -5.22 -11.87
CA ALA A 211 19.62 -3.98 -11.59
C ALA A 211 20.42 -4.03 -10.28
N LYS A 212 19.89 -4.60 -9.20
CA LYS A 212 20.55 -4.61 -7.88
C LYS A 212 21.92 -5.25 -7.81
N PRO A 213 22.21 -6.41 -8.44
CA PRO A 213 23.56 -6.98 -8.42
C PRO A 213 24.63 -6.04 -8.97
N SER A 214 24.26 -5.17 -9.92
CA SER A 214 25.19 -4.20 -10.51
C SER A 214 25.63 -3.08 -9.57
N TYR A 215 24.92 -2.88 -8.45
CA TYR A 215 25.27 -1.89 -7.42
C TYR A 215 25.97 -2.49 -6.20
N LEU A 216 26.09 -3.82 -6.14
CA LEU A 216 26.70 -4.55 -5.02
C LEU A 216 28.11 -5.09 -5.36
N LEU A 217 28.57 -4.89 -6.60
CA LEU A 217 29.91 -5.20 -7.10
C LEU A 217 30.73 -3.93 -7.26
#